data_ce6f9ca3e4e7e3623d692e6a6fba0567
#
_entry.id   ce6f9ca3e4e7e3623d692e6a6fba0567
#
_cell.length_a   1.000
_cell.length_b   1.000
_cell.length_c   1.000
_cell.angle_alpha   90.00
_cell.angle_beta   90.00
_cell.angle_gamma   90.00
#
_symmetry.space_group_name_H-M   'P 1'
#
loop_
_entity.id
_entity.type
_entity.pdbx_description
1 polymer ?
#
loop_
_entity_poly.entity_id
_entity_poly.type
_entity_poly.pdbx_seq_one_letter_code
_entity_poly.pdbx_strand_id
1 'polypeptide(L)'
;MNLNEPVNIGTDRQLFVDDAWIAEYSGVARRMHEPVRREAAISIDRPWEVGSIGCLSVIQDGGVFRAWYRCDYQRPEHVGNPRYTAYAESDDGVHWRKPALGHLNFQGSRDNNLVWMGPASDLSPFLDEGPGATEATRYKAVVRERNQVFALASPDGIRWRLLQGEPIFDDGPFDTFSVPFWDEWTGKYVFYTRGKAGVGGTFQGGVRWIRRATSENFIDWSPLESIQTGVEPAEHLYTCAAVRYDRAPGTYLMFPSRFVPERKPDPDWPHGSGVNDIVFMSSRDGLHFDRSFNEAFIRPGPDPNNWHERGLYAEVGLLQTSREELSLYGREGGKVPSASFRRFTLRTDGFVSVNAGFSGGEFTTRPLIFEGGELELNYSTSAIGSVQVEVQDGEGSPIPGFSLAESPEMFGDEIEGVFKWNDGGNLGRFAGTAVRLHFVLKDADLYAFRFRKR
;
A
#
# COMPACT_ATOMS: atom_id res chain seq x y z
N MET A 1 -1.11 6.75 23.35
CA MET A 1 -0.27 5.62 23.84
C MET A 1 0.63 6.10 24.98
N ASN A 2 0.90 5.26 25.97
CA ASN A 2 1.88 5.57 27.01
C ASN A 2 3.30 5.26 26.46
N LEU A 3 4.09 6.29 26.17
CA LEU A 3 5.43 6.15 25.56
C LEU A 3 6.48 5.52 26.51
N ASN A 4 6.17 5.35 27.79
CA ASN A 4 7.05 4.72 28.77
C ASN A 4 6.78 3.20 28.94
N GLU A 5 5.73 2.68 28.33
CA GLU A 5 5.42 1.26 28.41
C GLU A 5 6.22 0.49 27.34
N PRO A 6 6.97 -0.56 27.72
CA PRO A 6 7.73 -1.36 26.78
C PRO A 6 6.85 -2.04 25.73
N VAL A 7 7.29 -2.05 24.47
CA VAL A 7 6.62 -2.76 23.37
C VAL A 7 7.48 -3.91 22.92
N ASN A 8 6.88 -5.10 22.86
CA ASN A 8 7.55 -6.26 22.28
C ASN A 8 7.46 -6.19 20.74
N ILE A 9 8.63 -6.06 20.10
CA ILE A 9 8.77 -6.02 18.64
C ILE A 9 9.38 -7.32 18.07
N GLY A 10 9.78 -8.27 18.93
CA GLY A 10 10.39 -9.51 18.51
C GLY A 10 11.58 -9.29 17.55
N THR A 11 11.49 -9.86 16.35
CA THR A 11 12.43 -9.66 15.25
C THR A 11 11.82 -8.85 14.11
N ASP A 12 10.63 -8.30 14.28
CA ASP A 12 9.88 -7.61 13.23
C ASP A 12 10.51 -6.25 12.91
N ARG A 13 10.53 -5.92 11.63
CA ARG A 13 10.98 -4.63 11.14
C ARG A 13 10.02 -3.52 11.55
N GLN A 14 10.59 -2.42 12.01
CA GLN A 14 9.85 -1.25 12.44
C GLN A 14 10.11 -0.09 11.46
N LEU A 15 9.02 0.48 10.93
CA LEU A 15 9.04 1.65 10.05
C LEU A 15 8.70 2.92 10.86
N PHE A 16 9.21 4.06 10.40
CA PHE A 16 8.92 5.38 10.97
C PHE A 16 7.73 6.08 10.29
N VAL A 17 6.77 5.30 9.82
CA VAL A 17 5.57 5.81 9.12
C VAL A 17 4.61 6.60 10.01
N ASP A 18 4.78 6.47 11.32
CA ASP A 18 4.09 7.20 12.39
C ASP A 18 5.05 7.51 13.54
N ASP A 19 4.57 8.14 14.63
CA ASP A 19 5.39 8.48 15.80
C ASP A 19 5.48 7.34 16.82
N ALA A 20 5.01 6.14 16.51
CA ALA A 20 4.89 5.05 17.48
C ALA A 20 6.21 4.68 18.17
N TRP A 21 7.34 4.89 17.51
CA TRP A 21 8.66 4.50 18.00
C TRP A 21 9.47 5.63 18.62
N ILE A 22 9.09 6.90 18.41
CA ILE A 22 9.85 8.06 18.82
C ILE A 22 9.31 8.59 20.15
N ALA A 23 10.13 8.56 21.19
CA ALA A 23 9.78 9.12 22.51
C ALA A 23 10.28 10.55 22.67
N GLU A 24 11.52 10.81 22.25
CA GLU A 24 12.17 12.10 22.38
C GLU A 24 12.97 12.39 21.10
N TYR A 25 13.03 13.63 20.68
CA TYR A 25 13.80 14.03 19.50
C TYR A 25 14.24 15.48 19.53
N SER A 26 15.36 15.77 18.85
CA SER A 26 15.90 17.12 18.66
C SER A 26 16.61 17.19 17.32
N GLY A 27 16.32 18.20 16.51
CA GLY A 27 16.99 18.42 15.22
C GLY A 27 16.65 17.41 14.11
N VAL A 28 15.72 16.49 14.34
CA VAL A 28 15.21 15.54 13.34
C VAL A 28 13.73 15.78 13.06
N ALA A 29 13.27 15.32 11.90
CA ALA A 29 11.87 15.30 11.55
C ALA A 29 11.52 14.05 10.74
N ARG A 30 10.26 13.58 10.81
CA ARG A 30 9.77 12.58 9.87
C ARG A 30 9.60 13.25 8.49
N ARG A 31 10.08 12.57 7.46
CA ARG A 31 10.01 13.01 6.08
C ARG A 31 9.39 11.96 5.20
N MET A 32 8.28 12.28 4.55
CA MET A 32 7.67 11.45 3.52
C MET A 32 8.47 11.56 2.22
N HIS A 33 8.67 10.43 1.52
CA HIS A 33 9.37 10.38 0.24
C HIS A 33 8.38 10.15 -0.90
N GLU A 34 8.40 11.06 -1.87
CA GLU A 34 7.55 10.96 -3.06
C GLU A 34 8.06 9.84 -3.98
N PRO A 35 7.18 8.95 -4.48
CA PRO A 35 7.59 7.95 -5.46
C PRO A 35 8.07 8.57 -6.77
N VAL A 36 9.09 7.95 -7.35
CA VAL A 36 9.64 8.38 -8.64
C VAL A 36 8.78 7.82 -9.77
N ARG A 37 8.25 8.71 -10.62
CA ARG A 37 7.48 8.36 -11.81
C ARG A 37 8.38 7.64 -12.83
N ARG A 38 7.94 6.47 -13.29
CA ARG A 38 8.63 5.61 -14.27
C ARG A 38 7.82 5.50 -15.56
N GLU A 39 8.02 4.42 -16.30
CA GLU A 39 7.34 4.11 -17.57
C GLU A 39 5.84 3.80 -17.40
N ALA A 40 5.08 3.89 -18.50
CA ALA A 40 3.76 3.29 -18.60
C ALA A 40 3.93 1.77 -18.75
N ALA A 41 3.59 1.05 -17.69
CA ALA A 41 3.80 -0.40 -17.60
C ALA A 41 2.76 -1.19 -18.40
N ILE A 42 1.48 -0.77 -18.35
CA ILE A 42 0.39 -1.38 -19.11
C ILE A 42 -0.38 -0.27 -19.80
N SER A 43 -0.42 -0.30 -21.14
CA SER A 43 -1.11 0.66 -21.99
C SER A 43 -2.28 0.01 -22.72
N ILE A 44 -3.22 0.82 -23.20
CA ILE A 44 -4.33 0.37 -24.06
C ILE A 44 -3.77 -0.02 -25.43
N ASP A 45 -3.82 -1.32 -25.76
CA ASP A 45 -3.35 -1.87 -27.04
C ASP A 45 -4.21 -3.02 -27.56
N ARG A 46 -5.35 -3.31 -26.90
CA ARG A 46 -6.26 -4.40 -27.26
C ARG A 46 -7.66 -3.89 -27.60
N PRO A 47 -8.40 -4.57 -28.50
CA PRO A 47 -9.73 -4.12 -28.90
C PRO A 47 -10.75 -4.03 -27.76
N TRP A 48 -10.63 -4.84 -26.71
CA TRP A 48 -11.51 -4.83 -25.55
C TRP A 48 -11.18 -3.76 -24.52
N GLU A 49 -10.08 -3.06 -24.66
CA GLU A 49 -9.62 -1.96 -23.78
C GLU A 49 -10.08 -0.58 -24.25
N VAL A 50 -10.81 -0.52 -25.35
CA VAL A 50 -11.27 0.73 -25.97
C VAL A 50 -12.27 1.45 -25.07
N GLY A 51 -11.92 2.63 -24.63
CA GLY A 51 -12.73 3.50 -23.78
C GLY A 51 -12.06 3.86 -22.47
N SER A 52 -11.66 2.89 -21.67
CA SER A 52 -10.92 3.14 -20.43
C SER A 52 -10.39 1.83 -19.85
N ILE A 53 -9.34 1.94 -19.03
CA ILE A 53 -8.87 0.89 -18.14
C ILE A 53 -8.89 1.40 -16.70
N GLY A 54 -8.93 0.50 -15.72
CA GLY A 54 -8.91 0.88 -14.31
C GLY A 54 -8.97 -0.31 -13.37
N CYS A 55 -9.00 -0.07 -12.08
CA CYS A 55 -9.12 -1.10 -11.05
C CYS A 55 -8.07 -2.21 -11.22
N LEU A 56 -6.81 -1.82 -11.33
CA LEU A 56 -5.69 -2.75 -11.40
C LEU A 56 -5.41 -3.32 -10.01
N SER A 57 -5.19 -4.63 -9.96
CA SER A 57 -4.59 -5.30 -8.82
C SER A 57 -3.36 -6.05 -9.29
N VAL A 58 -2.26 -5.91 -8.57
CA VAL A 58 -1.01 -6.63 -8.85
C VAL A 58 -0.60 -7.48 -7.65
N ILE A 59 -0.13 -8.68 -7.92
CA ILE A 59 0.29 -9.66 -6.92
C ILE A 59 1.59 -10.32 -7.37
N GLN A 60 2.49 -10.58 -6.44
CA GLN A 60 3.62 -11.48 -6.66
C GLN A 60 3.21 -12.90 -6.28
N ASP A 61 3.35 -13.83 -7.19
CA ASP A 61 3.06 -15.25 -6.99
C ASP A 61 4.30 -16.08 -7.37
N GLY A 62 5.10 -16.39 -6.38
CA GLY A 62 6.41 -17.01 -6.59
C GLY A 62 7.32 -16.12 -7.43
N GLY A 63 7.79 -16.62 -8.59
CA GLY A 63 8.64 -15.87 -9.52
C GLY A 63 7.91 -15.06 -10.57
N VAL A 64 6.58 -14.94 -10.50
CA VAL A 64 5.77 -14.26 -11.51
C VAL A 64 4.95 -13.15 -10.86
N PHE A 65 4.95 -11.98 -11.46
CA PHE A 65 4.03 -10.90 -11.11
C PHE A 65 2.78 -11.01 -11.99
N ARG A 66 1.61 -10.92 -11.37
CA ARG A 66 0.30 -11.05 -12.02
C ARG A 66 -0.50 -9.78 -11.84
N ALA A 67 -1.23 -9.40 -12.87
CA ALA A 67 -2.06 -8.20 -12.90
C ALA A 67 -3.44 -8.50 -13.44
N TRP A 68 -4.47 -7.95 -12.79
CA TRP A 68 -5.86 -7.98 -13.23
C TRP A 68 -6.36 -6.54 -13.30
N TYR A 69 -7.01 -6.18 -14.39
CA TYR A 69 -7.51 -4.82 -14.57
C TYR A 69 -8.82 -4.80 -15.34
N ARG A 70 -9.64 -3.82 -15.00
CA ARG A 70 -10.90 -3.59 -15.69
C ARG A 70 -10.66 -2.94 -17.05
N CYS A 71 -11.40 -3.42 -18.05
CA CYS A 71 -11.55 -2.81 -19.37
C CYS A 71 -12.98 -2.33 -19.55
N ASP A 72 -13.17 -1.04 -19.75
CA ASP A 72 -14.47 -0.45 -20.06
C ASP A 72 -14.61 -0.40 -21.59
N TYR A 73 -15.28 -1.40 -22.18
CA TYR A 73 -15.50 -1.46 -23.62
C TYR A 73 -16.62 -0.49 -24.02
N GLN A 74 -16.24 0.70 -24.46
CA GLN A 74 -17.16 1.74 -24.87
C GLN A 74 -17.19 1.88 -26.38
N ARG A 75 -18.29 1.45 -27.01
CA ARG A 75 -18.61 1.74 -28.43
C ARG A 75 -20.01 2.24 -28.54
N PRO A 76 -20.31 3.17 -29.50
CA PRO A 76 -21.64 3.74 -29.68
C PRO A 76 -22.75 2.71 -29.92
N GLU A 77 -22.41 1.58 -30.56
CA GLU A 77 -23.33 0.49 -30.87
C GLU A 77 -23.62 -0.47 -29.70
N HIS A 78 -22.90 -0.37 -28.58
CA HIS A 78 -23.09 -1.26 -27.44
C HIS A 78 -23.91 -0.59 -26.34
N VAL A 79 -25.13 -1.06 -26.16
CA VAL A 79 -25.99 -0.67 -25.05
C VAL A 79 -25.48 -1.31 -23.76
N GLY A 80 -25.19 -0.49 -22.72
CA GLY A 80 -24.83 -0.98 -21.39
C GLY A 80 -23.32 -1.02 -21.11
N ASN A 81 -22.46 -0.64 -22.07
CA ASN A 81 -21.00 -0.55 -21.89
C ASN A 81 -20.43 -1.71 -21.06
N PRO A 82 -20.33 -2.91 -21.63
CA PRO A 82 -19.88 -4.08 -20.90
C PRO A 82 -18.49 -3.87 -20.34
N ARG A 83 -18.28 -4.33 -19.12
CA ARG A 83 -17.00 -4.28 -18.42
C ARG A 83 -16.41 -5.68 -18.37
N TYR A 84 -15.15 -5.78 -18.69
CA TYR A 84 -14.39 -7.02 -18.62
C TYR A 84 -13.27 -6.88 -17.66
N THR A 85 -12.74 -8.00 -17.16
CA THR A 85 -11.44 -8.02 -16.49
C THR A 85 -10.45 -8.74 -17.37
N ALA A 86 -9.35 -8.06 -17.67
CA ALA A 86 -8.22 -8.58 -18.39
C ALA A 86 -7.08 -8.95 -17.43
N TYR A 87 -6.18 -9.79 -17.91
CA TYR A 87 -5.02 -10.31 -17.20
C TYR A 87 -3.72 -9.92 -17.91
N ALA A 88 -2.70 -9.60 -17.14
CA ALA A 88 -1.34 -9.48 -17.63
C ALA A 88 -0.37 -10.15 -16.64
N GLU A 89 0.82 -10.49 -17.09
CA GLU A 89 1.86 -11.07 -16.25
C GLU A 89 3.23 -10.52 -16.61
N SER A 90 4.16 -10.59 -15.65
CA SER A 90 5.52 -10.11 -15.79
C SER A 90 6.48 -10.98 -15.00
N ASP A 91 7.74 -11.07 -15.44
CA ASP A 91 8.81 -11.76 -14.72
C ASP A 91 9.62 -10.79 -13.84
N ASP A 92 9.45 -9.47 -14.03
CA ASP A 92 10.23 -8.42 -13.35
C ASP A 92 9.37 -7.29 -12.72
N GLY A 93 8.03 -7.31 -12.94
CA GLY A 93 7.13 -6.23 -12.50
C GLY A 93 7.28 -4.95 -13.33
N VAL A 94 8.10 -4.93 -14.37
CA VAL A 94 8.37 -3.78 -15.24
C VAL A 94 7.80 -4.00 -16.65
N HIS A 95 8.11 -5.14 -17.25
CA HIS A 95 7.71 -5.51 -18.59
C HIS A 95 6.54 -6.48 -18.54
N TRP A 96 5.36 -5.99 -18.89
CA TRP A 96 4.11 -6.75 -18.82
C TRP A 96 3.70 -7.31 -20.17
N ARG A 97 3.30 -8.57 -20.19
CA ARG A 97 2.75 -9.26 -21.36
C ARG A 97 1.29 -9.61 -21.13
N LYS A 98 0.50 -9.58 -22.19
CA LYS A 98 -0.93 -9.91 -22.22
C LYS A 98 -1.11 -11.21 -23.00
N PRO A 99 -1.05 -12.39 -22.35
CA PRO A 99 -1.10 -13.68 -23.03
C PRO A 99 -2.48 -13.97 -23.60
N ALA A 100 -2.53 -14.71 -24.72
CA ALA A 100 -3.76 -15.29 -25.22
C ALA A 100 -4.15 -16.48 -24.35
N LEU A 101 -5.19 -16.34 -23.52
CA LEU A 101 -5.59 -17.34 -22.54
C LEU A 101 -6.52 -18.42 -23.12
N GLY A 102 -7.20 -18.15 -24.24
CA GLY A 102 -8.15 -19.08 -24.85
C GLY A 102 -9.39 -19.36 -24.01
N HIS A 103 -9.60 -18.60 -22.94
CA HIS A 103 -10.62 -18.89 -21.91
C HIS A 103 -11.99 -18.34 -22.26
N LEU A 104 -12.10 -17.05 -22.57
CA LEU A 104 -13.36 -16.37 -22.83
C LEU A 104 -13.50 -16.01 -24.31
N ASN A 105 -14.76 -15.97 -24.80
CA ASN A 105 -15.05 -15.54 -26.16
C ASN A 105 -15.34 -14.04 -26.18
N PHE A 106 -14.59 -13.30 -26.97
CA PHE A 106 -14.82 -11.91 -27.27
C PHE A 106 -15.06 -11.73 -28.77
N GLN A 107 -16.29 -11.39 -29.15
CA GLN A 107 -16.67 -11.16 -30.57
C GLN A 107 -16.27 -12.29 -31.53
N GLY A 108 -16.45 -13.55 -31.10
CA GLY A 108 -16.16 -14.72 -31.93
C GLY A 108 -14.72 -15.25 -31.81
N SER A 109 -13.84 -14.56 -31.14
CA SER A 109 -12.44 -14.98 -30.91
C SER A 109 -12.16 -15.29 -29.44
N ARG A 110 -11.32 -16.30 -29.20
CA ARG A 110 -10.73 -16.60 -27.89
C ARG A 110 -9.28 -16.15 -27.78
N ASP A 111 -8.75 -15.50 -28.80
CA ASP A 111 -7.41 -14.90 -28.79
C ASP A 111 -7.44 -13.59 -27.99
N ASN A 112 -7.55 -13.72 -26.67
CA ASN A 112 -7.61 -12.60 -25.74
C ASN A 112 -7.07 -12.99 -24.35
N ASN A 113 -6.82 -11.97 -23.51
CA ASN A 113 -6.38 -12.10 -22.13
C ASN A 113 -7.51 -11.84 -21.11
N LEU A 114 -8.77 -12.02 -21.49
CA LEU A 114 -9.91 -11.79 -20.62
C LEU A 114 -10.10 -12.97 -19.65
N VAL A 115 -10.34 -12.66 -18.37
CA VAL A 115 -10.54 -13.64 -17.30
C VAL A 115 -11.91 -13.56 -16.65
N TRP A 116 -12.62 -12.43 -16.81
CA TRP A 116 -13.97 -12.24 -16.29
C TRP A 116 -14.82 -11.41 -17.25
N MET A 117 -16.02 -11.89 -17.51
CA MET A 117 -17.05 -11.22 -18.31
C MET A 117 -18.38 -11.45 -17.61
N GLY A 118 -18.97 -10.41 -17.09
CA GLY A 118 -20.25 -10.52 -16.37
C GLY A 118 -20.83 -9.17 -16.02
N PRO A 119 -22.03 -9.15 -15.42
CA PRO A 119 -22.64 -7.91 -14.95
C PRO A 119 -21.84 -7.28 -13.81
N ALA A 120 -21.17 -8.11 -13.01
CA ALA A 120 -20.25 -7.66 -11.97
C ALA A 120 -18.88 -7.28 -12.54
N SER A 121 -18.28 -6.25 -11.99
CA SER A 121 -16.99 -5.68 -12.43
C SER A 121 -16.07 -5.35 -11.25
N ASP A 122 -14.91 -4.80 -11.55
CA ASP A 122 -13.93 -4.37 -10.55
C ASP A 122 -13.43 -5.57 -9.74
N LEU A 123 -13.04 -6.65 -10.44
CA LEU A 123 -12.45 -7.83 -9.85
C LEU A 123 -11.16 -7.45 -9.12
N SER A 124 -11.12 -7.71 -7.81
CA SER A 124 -9.99 -7.39 -6.93
C SER A 124 -9.49 -8.68 -6.27
N PRO A 125 -8.47 -9.33 -6.84
CA PRO A 125 -7.94 -10.60 -6.36
C PRO A 125 -6.86 -10.40 -5.31
N PHE A 126 -6.64 -11.47 -4.53
CA PHE A 126 -5.47 -11.67 -3.66
C PHE A 126 -5.11 -13.15 -3.61
N LEU A 127 -3.86 -13.43 -3.22
CA LEU A 127 -3.40 -14.78 -2.92
C LEU A 127 -3.86 -15.14 -1.50
N ASP A 128 -4.63 -16.21 -1.38
CA ASP A 128 -5.18 -16.61 -0.08
C ASP A 128 -4.18 -17.51 0.67
N GLU A 129 -3.65 -17.00 1.77
CA GLU A 129 -2.77 -17.67 2.71
C GLU A 129 -3.48 -18.04 4.02
N GLY A 130 -4.79 -17.86 4.07
CA GLY A 130 -5.61 -18.18 5.24
C GLY A 130 -5.73 -19.69 5.48
N PRO A 131 -6.09 -20.11 6.70
CA PRO A 131 -6.14 -21.52 7.09
C PRO A 131 -7.20 -22.34 6.33
N GLY A 132 -8.15 -21.67 5.66
CA GLY A 132 -9.15 -22.29 4.78
C GLY A 132 -8.76 -22.33 3.30
N ALA A 133 -7.55 -21.89 2.95
CA ALA A 133 -7.07 -21.90 1.58
C ALA A 133 -6.85 -23.34 1.10
N THR A 134 -7.26 -23.63 -0.13
CA THR A 134 -7.06 -24.90 -0.82
C THR A 134 -6.51 -24.63 -2.21
N GLU A 135 -5.99 -25.65 -2.89
CA GLU A 135 -5.56 -25.49 -4.28
C GLU A 135 -6.65 -24.91 -5.17
N ALA A 136 -7.92 -25.34 -4.99
CA ALA A 136 -9.07 -24.86 -5.75
C ALA A 136 -9.49 -23.42 -5.43
N THR A 137 -9.04 -22.86 -4.31
CA THR A 137 -9.36 -21.52 -3.82
C THR A 137 -8.12 -20.69 -3.51
N ARG A 138 -6.98 -21.05 -4.11
CA ARG A 138 -5.68 -20.42 -3.89
C ARG A 138 -5.71 -18.92 -4.14
N TYR A 139 -6.51 -18.47 -5.10
CA TYR A 139 -6.86 -17.06 -5.28
C TYR A 139 -8.28 -16.84 -4.84
N LYS A 140 -8.49 -15.80 -4.09
CA LYS A 140 -9.81 -15.25 -3.80
C LYS A 140 -9.93 -13.86 -4.37
N ALA A 141 -11.14 -13.43 -4.65
CA ALA A 141 -11.42 -12.09 -5.16
C ALA A 141 -12.80 -11.63 -4.73
N VAL A 142 -13.04 -10.34 -4.88
CA VAL A 142 -14.38 -9.78 -4.88
C VAL A 142 -14.68 -9.14 -6.23
N VAL A 143 -15.95 -9.14 -6.62
CA VAL A 143 -16.49 -8.35 -7.72
C VAL A 143 -17.69 -7.57 -7.24
N ARG A 144 -17.97 -6.47 -7.90
CA ARG A 144 -19.08 -5.58 -7.58
C ARG A 144 -20.12 -5.57 -8.70
N GLU A 145 -21.38 -5.74 -8.33
CA GLU A 145 -22.53 -5.49 -9.20
C GLU A 145 -23.47 -4.50 -8.51
N ARG A 146 -23.58 -3.28 -9.04
CA ARG A 146 -24.37 -2.18 -8.43
C ARG A 146 -23.99 -1.96 -6.96
N ASN A 147 -24.91 -2.22 -6.03
CA ASN A 147 -24.75 -2.05 -4.58
C ASN A 147 -24.38 -3.35 -3.86
N GLN A 148 -23.99 -4.38 -4.60
CA GLN A 148 -23.69 -5.70 -4.07
C GLN A 148 -22.24 -6.08 -4.35
N VAL A 149 -21.67 -6.85 -3.44
CA VAL A 149 -20.32 -7.41 -3.57
C VAL A 149 -20.41 -8.93 -3.46
N PHE A 150 -19.78 -9.62 -4.38
CA PHE A 150 -19.74 -11.08 -4.45
C PHE A 150 -18.33 -11.61 -4.25
N ALA A 151 -18.22 -12.76 -3.59
CA ALA A 151 -16.95 -13.45 -3.36
C ALA A 151 -16.70 -14.48 -4.46
N LEU A 152 -15.44 -14.51 -4.94
CA LEU A 152 -14.98 -15.44 -5.95
C LEU A 152 -13.77 -16.22 -5.48
N ALA A 153 -13.51 -17.35 -6.13
CA ALA A 153 -12.28 -18.10 -6.01
C ALA A 153 -11.78 -18.60 -7.36
N SER A 154 -10.48 -18.85 -7.43
CA SER A 154 -9.81 -19.42 -8.59
C SER A 154 -8.60 -20.26 -8.15
N PRO A 155 -8.28 -21.37 -8.81
CA PRO A 155 -7.06 -22.13 -8.59
C PRO A 155 -5.83 -21.47 -9.21
N ASP A 156 -6.00 -20.64 -10.24
CA ASP A 156 -4.94 -20.17 -11.12
C ASP A 156 -4.95 -18.65 -11.39
N GLY A 157 -5.95 -17.94 -10.83
CA GLY A 157 -6.15 -16.51 -11.09
C GLY A 157 -6.73 -16.18 -12.47
N ILE A 158 -7.07 -17.21 -13.26
CA ILE A 158 -7.61 -17.10 -14.63
C ILE A 158 -9.06 -17.58 -14.68
N ARG A 159 -9.34 -18.76 -14.09
CA ARG A 159 -10.65 -19.39 -14.09
C ARG A 159 -11.38 -19.08 -12.78
N TRP A 160 -12.21 -18.06 -12.82
CA TRP A 160 -12.94 -17.58 -11.65
C TRP A 160 -14.33 -18.19 -11.56
N ARG A 161 -14.77 -18.47 -10.32
CA ARG A 161 -16.14 -18.91 -10.00
C ARG A 161 -16.63 -18.19 -8.74
N LEU A 162 -17.93 -17.96 -8.65
CA LEU A 162 -18.55 -17.51 -7.42
C LEU A 162 -18.35 -18.55 -6.31
N LEU A 163 -18.05 -18.11 -5.11
CA LEU A 163 -18.01 -18.97 -3.93
C LEU A 163 -19.41 -19.34 -3.46
N GLN A 164 -20.37 -18.42 -3.63
CA GLN A 164 -21.79 -18.60 -3.36
C GLN A 164 -22.63 -17.73 -4.29
N GLY A 165 -23.93 -18.02 -4.38
CA GLY A 165 -24.87 -17.23 -5.21
C GLY A 165 -25.27 -15.90 -4.58
N GLU A 166 -25.26 -15.83 -3.25
CA GLU A 166 -25.64 -14.63 -2.51
C GLU A 166 -24.46 -13.65 -2.38
N PRO A 167 -24.71 -12.33 -2.35
CA PRO A 167 -23.68 -11.34 -2.12
C PRO A 167 -23.14 -11.43 -0.68
N ILE A 168 -21.88 -11.07 -0.48
CA ILE A 168 -21.29 -10.91 0.85
C ILE A 168 -21.61 -9.55 1.46
N PHE A 169 -21.97 -8.57 0.65
CA PHE A 169 -22.56 -7.29 1.04
C PHE A 169 -23.63 -6.89 0.03
N ASP A 170 -24.79 -6.45 0.49
CA ASP A 170 -25.95 -6.12 -0.34
C ASP A 170 -26.42 -4.67 -0.20
N ASP A 171 -25.84 -3.89 0.70
CA ASP A 171 -26.20 -2.50 0.93
C ASP A 171 -24.96 -1.61 1.11
N GLY A 172 -24.58 -0.91 0.07
CA GLY A 172 -23.49 0.05 0.17
C GLY A 172 -23.20 0.83 -1.10
N PRO A 173 -22.52 1.99 -0.96
CA PRO A 173 -22.09 2.81 -2.08
C PRO A 173 -20.82 2.22 -2.73
N PHE A 174 -20.83 0.95 -3.08
CA PHE A 174 -19.73 0.26 -3.74
C PHE A 174 -19.57 0.76 -5.17
N ASP A 175 -18.75 1.77 -5.41
CA ASP A 175 -18.64 2.46 -6.71
C ASP A 175 -17.23 2.36 -7.33
N THR A 176 -16.30 1.72 -6.64
CA THR A 176 -14.92 1.49 -7.09
C THR A 176 -14.49 0.12 -6.64
N PHE A 177 -13.26 -0.28 -6.95
CA PHE A 177 -12.77 -1.56 -6.46
C PHE A 177 -12.71 -1.56 -4.92
N SER A 178 -12.96 -2.74 -4.36
CA SER A 178 -12.78 -3.04 -2.95
C SER A 178 -11.52 -3.88 -2.79
N VAL A 179 -10.87 -3.79 -1.65
CA VAL A 179 -9.56 -4.42 -1.43
C VAL A 179 -9.65 -5.47 -0.33
N PRO A 180 -9.84 -6.75 -0.68
CA PRO A 180 -9.75 -7.86 0.26
C PRO A 180 -8.32 -8.38 0.35
N PHE A 181 -7.93 -8.89 1.52
CA PHE A 181 -6.73 -9.70 1.71
C PHE A 181 -6.83 -10.54 2.99
N TRP A 182 -6.00 -11.59 3.08
CA TRP A 182 -5.76 -12.28 4.33
C TRP A 182 -4.74 -11.50 5.16
N ASP A 183 -5.06 -11.26 6.41
CA ASP A 183 -4.17 -10.62 7.37
C ASP A 183 -3.66 -11.64 8.37
N GLU A 184 -2.44 -12.08 8.18
CA GLU A 184 -1.78 -13.07 9.02
C GLU A 184 -1.58 -12.56 10.47
N TRP A 185 -1.39 -11.24 10.64
CA TRP A 185 -1.20 -10.62 11.95
C TRP A 185 -2.43 -10.75 12.85
N THR A 186 -3.62 -10.53 12.28
CA THR A 186 -4.88 -10.64 13.02
C THR A 186 -5.54 -12.02 12.88
N GLY A 187 -5.08 -12.87 11.95
CA GLY A 187 -5.69 -14.16 11.62
C GLY A 187 -7.08 -14.03 11.01
N LYS A 188 -7.34 -12.95 10.24
CA LYS A 188 -8.64 -12.65 9.63
C LYS A 188 -8.49 -12.17 8.19
N TYR A 189 -9.54 -12.34 7.41
CA TYR A 189 -9.70 -11.59 6.18
C TYR A 189 -10.08 -10.16 6.50
N VAL A 190 -9.47 -9.22 5.81
CA VAL A 190 -9.74 -7.79 5.89
C VAL A 190 -10.30 -7.32 4.55
N PHE A 191 -11.25 -6.41 4.61
CA PHE A 191 -11.90 -5.85 3.44
C PHE A 191 -11.99 -4.34 3.61
N TYR A 192 -11.37 -3.59 2.69
CA TYR A 192 -11.54 -2.16 2.59
C TYR A 192 -12.37 -1.80 1.38
N THR A 193 -13.30 -0.87 1.54
CA THR A 193 -14.17 -0.44 0.47
C THR A 193 -14.55 1.03 0.63
N ARG A 194 -15.07 1.58 -0.45
CA ARG A 194 -15.64 2.92 -0.44
C ARG A 194 -16.84 3.01 0.51
N GLY A 195 -16.89 4.12 1.21
CA GLY A 195 -18.02 4.57 2.00
C GLY A 195 -18.33 6.03 1.76
N LYS A 196 -19.12 6.60 2.63
CA LYS A 196 -19.36 8.04 2.75
C LYS A 196 -19.36 8.41 4.22
N ALA A 197 -18.70 9.50 4.56
CA ALA A 197 -18.82 10.18 5.85
C ALA A 197 -19.78 11.36 5.71
N GLY A 198 -20.47 11.71 6.82
CA GLY A 198 -21.43 12.81 6.86
C GLY A 198 -22.88 12.38 6.78
N VAL A 199 -23.78 13.35 6.70
CA VAL A 199 -25.21 13.18 6.90
C VAL A 199 -25.82 12.12 5.99
N GLY A 200 -26.33 11.05 6.59
CA GLY A 200 -27.26 10.11 5.96
C GLY A 200 -26.69 8.97 5.15
N GLY A 201 -25.38 8.81 4.96
CA GLY A 201 -24.75 7.62 4.34
C GLY A 201 -25.22 7.29 2.91
N THR A 202 -25.95 8.17 2.24
CA THR A 202 -26.54 7.95 0.93
C THR A 202 -25.58 8.28 -0.23
N PHE A 203 -25.79 7.68 -1.41
CA PHE A 203 -25.03 7.98 -2.64
C PHE A 203 -25.05 9.46 -3.07
N GLN A 204 -26.06 10.21 -2.64
CA GLN A 204 -26.33 11.57 -3.08
C GLN A 204 -25.95 12.61 -2.01
N GLY A 205 -24.77 12.59 -1.50
CA GLY A 205 -24.30 13.56 -0.51
C GLY A 205 -23.20 12.99 0.37
N GLY A 206 -22.55 13.84 1.14
CA GLY A 206 -21.47 13.46 2.03
C GLY A 206 -20.10 13.31 1.33
N VAL A 207 -19.07 13.26 2.16
CA VAL A 207 -17.67 13.13 1.74
C VAL A 207 -17.39 11.67 1.40
N ARG A 208 -16.70 11.40 0.29
CA ARG A 208 -16.23 10.05 -0.04
C ARG A 208 -15.27 9.59 1.03
N TRP A 209 -15.48 8.38 1.54
CA TRP A 209 -14.72 7.86 2.65
C TRP A 209 -14.41 6.37 2.46
N ILE A 210 -13.62 5.81 3.34
CA ILE A 210 -13.21 4.41 3.32
C ILE A 210 -13.81 3.70 4.54
N ARG A 211 -14.30 2.47 4.34
CA ARG A 211 -14.82 1.61 5.38
C ARG A 211 -14.07 0.28 5.38
N ARG A 212 -14.06 -0.37 6.53
CA ARG A 212 -13.41 -1.64 6.79
C ARG A 212 -14.42 -2.66 7.34
N ALA A 213 -14.24 -3.92 6.98
CA ALA A 213 -14.86 -5.07 7.62
C ALA A 213 -13.82 -6.18 7.77
N THR A 214 -14.10 -7.17 8.65
CA THR A 214 -13.28 -8.36 8.85
C THR A 214 -14.13 -9.61 8.80
N SER A 215 -13.50 -10.75 8.44
CA SER A 215 -14.14 -12.06 8.36
C SER A 215 -13.18 -13.16 8.75
N GLU A 216 -13.70 -14.25 9.29
CA GLU A 216 -12.91 -15.46 9.59
C GLU A 216 -12.93 -16.48 8.45
N ASN A 217 -13.91 -16.38 7.53
CA ASN A 217 -14.14 -17.37 6.48
C ASN A 217 -14.31 -16.81 5.08
N PHE A 218 -14.14 -15.47 4.92
CA PHE A 218 -14.33 -14.74 3.65
C PHE A 218 -15.80 -14.65 3.16
N ILE A 219 -16.75 -15.19 3.88
CA ILE A 219 -18.18 -15.20 3.53
C ILE A 219 -18.97 -14.33 4.52
N ASP A 220 -18.81 -14.57 5.80
CA ASP A 220 -19.51 -13.87 6.87
C ASP A 220 -18.64 -12.72 7.36
N TRP A 221 -19.08 -11.49 7.15
CA TRP A 221 -18.33 -10.29 7.44
C TRP A 221 -18.93 -9.51 8.60
N SER A 222 -18.07 -8.87 9.38
CA SER A 222 -18.49 -7.87 10.35
C SER A 222 -19.23 -6.72 9.65
N PRO A 223 -20.02 -5.92 10.39
CA PRO A 223 -20.52 -4.66 9.86
C PRO A 223 -19.39 -3.77 9.34
N LEU A 224 -19.66 -3.03 8.26
CA LEU A 224 -18.72 -2.07 7.71
C LEU A 224 -18.60 -0.85 8.62
N GLU A 225 -17.41 -0.58 9.12
CA GLU A 225 -17.08 0.58 9.96
C GLU A 225 -16.18 1.58 9.22
N SER A 226 -16.34 2.87 9.48
CA SER A 226 -15.52 3.91 8.87
C SER A 226 -14.13 3.94 9.47
N ILE A 227 -13.08 4.00 8.63
CA ILE A 227 -11.74 4.28 9.15
C ILE A 227 -11.68 5.66 9.80
N GLN A 228 -10.76 5.83 10.74
CA GLN A 228 -10.56 7.05 11.48
C GLN A 228 -9.16 7.62 11.18
N THR A 229 -9.10 8.91 10.85
CA THR A 229 -7.83 9.57 10.52
C THR A 229 -7.45 10.67 11.52
N GLY A 230 -8.36 11.00 12.43
CA GLY A 230 -8.15 12.09 13.38
C GLY A 230 -8.12 13.50 12.75
N VAL A 231 -8.40 13.63 11.46
CA VAL A 231 -8.36 14.89 10.71
C VAL A 231 -9.79 15.37 10.43
N GLU A 232 -10.08 16.61 10.79
CA GLU A 232 -11.34 17.32 10.50
C GLU A 232 -11.03 18.69 9.87
N PRO A 233 -11.74 19.12 8.84
CA PRO A 233 -12.82 18.44 8.14
C PRO A 233 -12.31 17.30 7.25
N ALA A 234 -13.14 16.28 7.07
CA ALA A 234 -12.82 15.15 6.23
C ALA A 234 -12.65 15.55 4.75
N GLU A 235 -11.55 15.16 4.15
CA GLU A 235 -11.32 15.28 2.70
C GLU A 235 -11.93 14.09 1.94
N HIS A 236 -12.21 14.26 0.63
CA HIS A 236 -12.71 13.14 -0.17
C HIS A 236 -11.61 12.13 -0.44
N LEU A 237 -11.67 10.94 0.17
CA LEU A 237 -10.84 9.78 -0.15
C LEU A 237 -11.63 8.83 -1.07
N TYR A 238 -11.29 8.83 -2.37
CA TYR A 238 -12.11 8.18 -3.38
C TYR A 238 -11.88 6.68 -3.49
N THR A 239 -10.61 6.25 -3.49
CA THR A 239 -10.18 4.84 -3.52
C THR A 239 -9.33 4.57 -2.29
N CYS A 240 -9.12 3.31 -1.94
CA CYS A 240 -8.32 2.98 -0.77
C CYS A 240 -6.90 2.51 -1.11
N ALA A 241 -6.71 1.63 -2.11
CA ALA A 241 -5.42 1.02 -2.44
C ALA A 241 -4.66 0.57 -1.17
N ALA A 242 -5.37 -0.14 -0.29
CA ALA A 242 -4.81 -0.60 0.99
C ALA A 242 -3.93 -1.83 0.77
N VAL A 243 -2.83 -1.92 1.49
CA VAL A 243 -1.95 -3.09 1.50
C VAL A 243 -1.46 -3.37 2.92
N ARG A 244 -1.30 -4.65 3.25
CA ARG A 244 -0.46 -5.09 4.35
C ARG A 244 1.00 -5.02 3.86
N TYR A 245 1.90 -4.53 4.67
CA TYR A 245 3.30 -4.46 4.28
C TYR A 245 4.09 -5.66 4.84
N ASP A 246 4.35 -6.65 4.00
CA ASP A 246 4.91 -7.94 4.41
C ASP A 246 6.29 -7.84 5.09
N ARG A 247 7.10 -6.83 4.72
CA ARG A 247 8.40 -6.61 5.35
C ARG A 247 8.32 -6.04 6.78
N ALA A 248 7.18 -5.46 7.16
CA ALA A 248 6.92 -4.93 8.50
C ALA A 248 5.53 -5.39 8.98
N PRO A 249 5.41 -6.63 9.48
CA PRO A 249 4.16 -7.16 10.01
C PRO A 249 3.50 -6.22 11.01
N GLY A 250 2.17 -6.16 11.01
CA GLY A 250 1.41 -5.19 11.82
C GLY A 250 1.43 -3.75 11.29
N THR A 251 1.92 -3.52 10.05
CA THR A 251 1.84 -2.22 9.39
C THR A 251 0.93 -2.29 8.17
N TYR A 252 -0.13 -1.50 8.19
CA TYR A 252 -1.01 -1.28 7.05
C TYR A 252 -0.65 0.04 6.39
N LEU A 253 -0.54 0.01 5.07
CA LEU A 253 -0.32 1.19 4.24
C LEU A 253 -1.54 1.41 3.37
N MET A 254 -1.86 2.66 3.09
CA MET A 254 -2.97 3.01 2.23
C MET A 254 -2.60 4.20 1.35
N PHE A 255 -2.97 4.12 0.07
CA PHE A 255 -2.70 5.14 -0.93
C PHE A 255 -4.01 5.67 -1.53
N PRO A 256 -4.84 6.38 -0.75
CA PRO A 256 -6.10 6.87 -1.26
C PRO A 256 -5.92 7.89 -2.36
N SER A 257 -6.82 7.86 -3.36
CA SER A 257 -6.96 8.98 -4.29
C SER A 257 -7.78 10.06 -3.61
N ARG A 258 -7.14 11.16 -3.22
CA ARG A 258 -7.82 12.35 -2.74
C ARG A 258 -8.50 13.06 -3.92
N PHE A 259 -9.75 13.41 -3.78
CA PHE A 259 -10.53 14.08 -4.80
C PHE A 259 -10.93 15.49 -4.36
N VAL A 260 -10.61 16.47 -5.20
CA VAL A 260 -10.93 17.89 -4.98
C VAL A 260 -11.98 18.32 -6.02
N PRO A 261 -13.28 18.24 -5.67
CA PRO A 261 -14.38 18.42 -6.63
C PRO A 261 -14.49 19.82 -7.23
N GLU A 262 -14.04 20.86 -6.52
CA GLU A 262 -14.17 22.25 -6.93
C GLU A 262 -13.16 22.66 -8.01
N ARG A 263 -12.10 21.87 -8.20
CA ARG A 263 -11.05 22.18 -9.17
C ARG A 263 -11.45 21.72 -10.56
N LYS A 264 -11.33 22.62 -11.54
CA LYS A 264 -11.57 22.34 -12.96
C LYS A 264 -10.49 23.04 -13.79
N PRO A 265 -9.32 22.41 -13.96
CA PRO A 265 -8.20 23.00 -14.71
C PRO A 265 -8.54 23.28 -16.18
N ASP A 266 -9.33 22.41 -16.81
CA ASP A 266 -9.85 22.57 -18.15
C ASP A 266 -11.35 22.91 -18.10
N PRO A 267 -11.75 24.16 -18.40
CA PRO A 267 -13.16 24.56 -18.43
C PRO A 267 -14.01 23.78 -19.42
N ASP A 268 -13.42 23.32 -20.51
CA ASP A 268 -14.09 22.61 -21.60
C ASP A 268 -14.09 21.07 -21.41
N TRP A 269 -13.52 20.57 -20.32
CA TRP A 269 -13.51 19.14 -20.03
C TRP A 269 -14.93 18.58 -19.89
N PRO A 270 -15.34 17.60 -20.73
CA PRO A 270 -16.75 17.22 -20.86
C PRO A 270 -17.27 16.32 -19.71
N HIS A 271 -16.41 15.84 -18.84
CA HIS A 271 -16.75 14.80 -17.86
C HIS A 271 -16.86 15.28 -16.41
N GLY A 272 -17.17 16.56 -16.21
CA GLY A 272 -17.39 17.15 -14.88
C GLY A 272 -16.16 17.80 -14.28
N SER A 273 -16.31 18.35 -13.09
CA SER A 273 -15.24 19.00 -12.33
C SER A 273 -14.52 18.01 -11.41
N GLY A 274 -13.39 18.45 -10.90
CA GLY A 274 -12.59 17.75 -9.91
C GLY A 274 -11.23 17.33 -10.44
N VAL A 275 -10.28 17.19 -9.51
CA VAL A 275 -8.92 16.70 -9.75
C VAL A 275 -8.55 15.70 -8.66
N ASN A 276 -7.77 14.71 -8.99
CA ASN A 276 -7.26 13.73 -8.04
C ASN A 276 -5.75 13.84 -7.89
N ASP A 277 -5.27 13.65 -6.68
CA ASP A 277 -3.91 13.24 -6.36
C ASP A 277 -3.93 12.00 -5.46
N ILE A 278 -2.78 11.45 -5.14
CA ILE A 278 -2.67 10.29 -4.25
C ILE A 278 -2.02 10.74 -2.94
N VAL A 279 -2.60 10.34 -1.83
CA VAL A 279 -2.10 10.63 -0.48
C VAL A 279 -1.61 9.35 0.20
N PHE A 280 -0.82 9.51 1.25
CA PHE A 280 -0.25 8.41 2.04
C PHE A 280 -0.88 8.38 3.43
N MET A 281 -1.21 7.17 3.89
CA MET A 281 -1.65 6.92 5.26
C MET A 281 -1.08 5.59 5.75
N SER A 282 -0.87 5.48 7.05
CA SER A 282 -0.42 4.24 7.70
C SER A 282 -1.25 3.92 8.94
N SER A 283 -1.27 2.65 9.33
CA SER A 283 -2.01 2.20 10.52
C SER A 283 -1.32 1.00 11.17
N ARG A 284 -1.50 0.84 12.49
CA ARG A 284 -1.05 -0.31 13.28
C ARG A 284 -2.17 -1.29 13.62
N ASP A 285 -3.43 -0.91 13.42
CA ASP A 285 -4.61 -1.74 13.70
C ASP A 285 -5.55 -1.90 12.50
N GLY A 286 -5.26 -1.20 11.40
CA GLY A 286 -6.04 -1.22 10.18
C GLY A 286 -7.35 -0.42 10.25
N LEU A 287 -7.62 0.29 11.36
CA LEU A 287 -8.81 1.12 11.53
C LEU A 287 -8.47 2.60 11.79
N HIS A 288 -7.47 2.86 12.65
CA HIS A 288 -6.98 4.19 12.96
C HIS A 288 -5.74 4.48 12.10
N PHE A 289 -5.88 5.38 11.15
CA PHE A 289 -4.82 5.73 10.21
C PHE A 289 -4.15 7.05 10.58
N ASP A 290 -2.82 7.02 10.68
CA ASP A 290 -2.00 8.24 10.73
C ASP A 290 -2.11 8.97 9.39
N ARG A 291 -2.44 10.26 9.47
CA ARG A 291 -2.57 11.18 8.34
C ARG A 291 -1.75 12.46 8.61
N SER A 292 -0.56 12.32 9.21
CA SER A 292 0.32 13.43 9.56
C SER A 292 0.84 14.16 8.32
N PHE A 293 1.00 13.43 7.19
CA PHE A 293 1.42 14.00 5.92
C PHE A 293 0.20 14.40 5.10
N ASN A 294 -0.09 15.71 5.05
CA ASN A 294 -1.23 16.26 4.31
C ASN A 294 -0.92 16.56 2.83
N GLU A 295 0.35 16.59 2.46
CA GLU A 295 0.80 16.74 1.08
C GLU A 295 0.51 15.50 0.23
N ALA A 296 0.54 15.70 -1.10
CA ALA A 296 0.37 14.59 -2.03
C ALA A 296 1.59 13.68 -2.01
N PHE A 297 1.34 12.38 -1.90
CA PHE A 297 2.34 11.33 -2.07
C PHE A 297 2.71 11.13 -3.54
N ILE A 298 1.70 11.18 -4.44
CA ILE A 298 1.91 11.23 -5.88
C ILE A 298 1.06 12.35 -6.45
N ARG A 299 1.71 13.29 -7.14
CA ARG A 299 1.07 14.42 -7.82
C ARG A 299 0.69 14.04 -9.24
N PRO A 300 -0.32 14.70 -9.87
CA PRO A 300 -0.70 14.45 -11.26
C PRO A 300 0.44 14.65 -12.26
N GLY A 301 1.44 15.48 -11.90
CA GLY A 301 2.59 15.78 -12.76
C GLY A 301 2.26 16.73 -13.91
N PRO A 302 3.14 16.86 -14.91
CA PRO A 302 3.01 17.86 -15.96
C PRO A 302 2.06 17.47 -17.10
N ASP A 303 1.62 16.21 -17.19
CA ASP A 303 0.68 15.77 -18.23
C ASP A 303 -0.72 16.37 -17.99
N PRO A 304 -1.25 17.20 -18.90
CA PRO A 304 -2.58 17.79 -18.73
C PRO A 304 -3.70 16.76 -18.63
N ASN A 305 -3.51 15.55 -19.20
CA ASN A 305 -4.48 14.46 -19.12
C ASN A 305 -4.64 13.88 -17.71
N ASN A 306 -3.81 14.25 -16.76
CA ASN A 306 -3.94 13.86 -15.35
C ASN A 306 -4.69 14.89 -14.50
N TRP A 307 -4.98 16.08 -15.04
CA TRP A 307 -5.59 17.20 -14.30
C TRP A 307 -7.10 17.29 -14.46
N HIS A 308 -7.78 16.16 -14.28
CA HIS A 308 -9.24 16.08 -14.29
C HIS A 308 -9.75 14.98 -13.32
N GLU A 309 -11.07 14.89 -13.15
CA GLU A 309 -11.69 13.80 -12.40
C GLU A 309 -11.25 12.43 -12.95
N ARG A 310 -10.71 11.58 -12.10
CA ARG A 310 -10.13 10.27 -12.41
C ARG A 310 -8.83 10.32 -13.24
N GLY A 311 -8.19 11.48 -13.35
CA GLY A 311 -6.93 11.63 -14.08
C GLY A 311 -5.79 10.83 -13.47
N LEU A 312 -5.76 10.71 -12.13
CA LEU A 312 -4.75 9.94 -11.40
C LEU A 312 -5.41 9.13 -10.27
N TYR A 313 -5.20 7.81 -10.26
CA TYR A 313 -5.62 6.91 -9.18
C TYR A 313 -4.48 5.98 -8.80
N ALA A 314 -4.27 5.74 -7.50
CA ALA A 314 -3.49 4.60 -7.05
C ALA A 314 -4.28 3.32 -7.28
N GLU A 315 -3.58 2.30 -7.72
CA GLU A 315 -4.08 0.96 -7.95
C GLU A 315 -3.60 0.02 -6.83
N VAL A 316 -4.13 -1.19 -6.76
CA VAL A 316 -3.89 -2.10 -5.63
C VAL A 316 -2.62 -2.91 -5.86
N GLY A 317 -1.79 -2.97 -4.83
CA GLY A 317 -0.60 -3.80 -4.76
C GLY A 317 0.69 -2.98 -4.69
N LEU A 318 1.63 -3.55 -3.99
CA LEU A 318 2.97 -3.03 -3.77
C LEU A 318 3.93 -4.19 -4.00
N LEU A 319 4.77 -4.10 -5.03
CA LEU A 319 5.65 -5.18 -5.44
C LEU A 319 7.10 -4.85 -5.11
N GLN A 320 7.84 -5.80 -4.57
CA GLN A 320 9.29 -5.68 -4.48
C GLN A 320 9.91 -6.11 -5.81
N THR A 321 10.29 -5.13 -6.63
CA THR A 321 10.84 -5.35 -7.99
C THR A 321 12.35 -5.51 -8.01
N SER A 322 13.04 -5.06 -6.97
CA SER A 322 14.43 -5.42 -6.66
C SER A 322 14.65 -5.41 -5.15
N ARG A 323 15.85 -5.76 -4.70
CA ARG A 323 16.21 -5.66 -3.28
C ARG A 323 16.05 -4.23 -2.75
N GLU A 324 16.37 -3.26 -3.57
CA GLU A 324 16.40 -1.85 -3.20
C GLU A 324 15.12 -1.10 -3.57
N GLU A 325 14.22 -1.71 -4.37
CA GLU A 325 13.11 -0.98 -4.99
C GLU A 325 11.75 -1.64 -4.76
N LEU A 326 10.80 -0.84 -4.34
CA LEU A 326 9.37 -1.13 -4.36
C LEU A 326 8.72 -0.45 -5.57
N SER A 327 7.80 -1.16 -6.23
CA SER A 327 6.95 -0.63 -7.29
C SER A 327 5.50 -0.60 -6.88
N LEU A 328 4.85 0.53 -7.13
CA LEU A 328 3.40 0.69 -7.08
C LEU A 328 2.91 1.22 -8.43
N TYR A 329 1.64 1.02 -8.71
CA TYR A 329 1.07 1.40 -10.00
C TYR A 329 -0.04 2.43 -9.79
N GLY A 330 -0.07 3.43 -10.68
CA GLY A 330 -1.13 4.42 -10.73
C GLY A 330 -1.72 4.49 -12.12
N ARG A 331 -3.05 4.58 -12.21
CA ARG A 331 -3.72 4.88 -13.46
C ARG A 331 -3.58 6.36 -13.78
N GLU A 332 -3.11 6.67 -14.98
CA GLU A 332 -3.04 8.01 -15.53
C GLU A 332 -3.97 8.16 -16.74
N GLY A 333 -4.46 9.39 -16.96
CA GLY A 333 -5.32 9.71 -18.09
C GLY A 333 -6.64 8.94 -18.09
N GLY A 334 -7.27 8.71 -16.95
CA GLY A 334 -8.31 7.71 -16.74
C GLY A 334 -9.58 7.79 -17.61
N LYS A 335 -9.81 8.89 -18.33
CA LYS A 335 -10.96 9.05 -19.24
C LYS A 335 -10.56 9.41 -20.67
N VAL A 336 -9.27 9.32 -20.97
CA VAL A 336 -8.77 9.61 -22.32
C VAL A 336 -8.24 8.36 -22.98
N PRO A 337 -8.18 8.31 -24.33
CA PRO A 337 -7.71 7.13 -25.06
C PRO A 337 -6.27 6.70 -24.75
N SER A 338 -5.46 7.60 -24.23
CA SER A 338 -4.07 7.33 -23.82
C SER A 338 -3.93 6.84 -22.37
N ALA A 339 -5.03 6.49 -21.70
CA ALA A 339 -4.99 5.95 -20.35
C ALA A 339 -4.02 4.76 -20.24
N SER A 340 -3.25 4.75 -19.14
CA SER A 340 -2.28 3.70 -18.87
C SER A 340 -2.11 3.48 -17.37
N PHE A 341 -1.56 2.32 -17.01
CA PHE A 341 -1.03 2.11 -15.68
C PHE A 341 0.46 2.41 -15.70
N ARG A 342 0.82 3.44 -14.96
CA ARG A 342 2.20 3.88 -14.80
C ARG A 342 2.81 3.27 -13.56
N ARG A 343 4.06 2.84 -13.67
CA ARG A 343 4.86 2.41 -12.53
C ARG A 343 5.47 3.62 -11.81
N PHE A 344 5.46 3.56 -10.49
CA PHE A 344 6.12 4.49 -9.58
C PHE A 344 7.00 3.69 -8.65
N THR A 345 8.17 4.20 -8.31
CA THR A 345 9.13 3.47 -7.49
C THR A 345 9.53 4.22 -6.24
N LEU A 346 9.77 3.46 -5.20
CA LEU A 346 10.34 3.91 -3.93
C LEU A 346 11.50 3.01 -3.54
N ARG A 347 12.38 3.53 -2.70
CA ARG A 347 13.29 2.70 -1.94
C ARG A 347 12.52 1.65 -1.13
N THR A 348 13.04 0.45 -0.99
CA THR A 348 12.50 -0.55 -0.07
C THR A 348 12.41 0.03 1.35
N ASP A 349 11.24 -0.09 2.00
CA ASP A 349 10.87 0.54 3.28
C ASP A 349 10.85 2.09 3.27
N GLY A 350 11.04 2.73 2.11
CA GLY A 350 11.33 4.15 1.94
C GLY A 350 10.11 5.08 1.88
N PHE A 351 8.99 4.77 2.55
CA PHE A 351 7.81 5.63 2.58
C PHE A 351 8.05 6.91 3.39
N VAL A 352 8.62 6.73 4.56
CA VAL A 352 8.94 7.80 5.52
C VAL A 352 10.28 7.47 6.18
N SER A 353 11.10 8.47 6.40
CA SER A 353 12.32 8.39 7.20
C SER A 353 12.25 9.31 8.43
N VAL A 354 13.10 9.04 9.42
CA VAL A 354 13.58 10.07 10.34
C VAL A 354 14.78 10.72 9.68
N ASN A 355 14.64 12.00 9.36
CA ASN A 355 15.64 12.77 8.61
C ASN A 355 16.34 13.78 9.53
N ALA A 356 17.67 13.83 9.43
CA ALA A 356 18.48 14.93 9.96
C ALA A 356 19.19 15.64 8.82
N GLY A 357 19.18 16.97 8.84
CA GLY A 357 19.97 17.78 7.92
C GLY A 357 21.46 17.84 8.30
N PHE A 358 22.23 18.71 7.62
CA PHE A 358 23.67 18.88 7.83
C PHE A 358 24.06 19.26 9.27
N SER A 359 23.19 19.97 9.99
CA SER A 359 23.42 20.34 11.40
C SER A 359 23.33 19.16 12.35
N GLY A 360 22.86 18.02 11.88
CA GLY A 360 22.60 16.84 12.70
C GLY A 360 21.34 16.95 13.54
N GLY A 361 21.01 15.85 14.17
CA GLY A 361 19.89 15.72 15.09
C GLY A 361 19.89 14.33 15.74
N GLU A 362 19.04 14.14 16.71
CA GLU A 362 18.99 12.92 17.50
C GLU A 362 17.56 12.56 17.89
N PHE A 363 17.31 11.30 18.16
CA PHE A 363 16.06 10.84 18.76
C PHE A 363 16.27 9.57 19.56
N THR A 364 15.40 9.36 20.54
CA THR A 364 15.39 8.14 21.37
C THR A 364 14.08 7.41 21.17
N THR A 365 14.13 6.08 21.03
CA THR A 365 12.93 5.27 20.94
C THR A 365 12.26 5.15 22.30
N ARG A 366 10.97 4.80 22.29
CA ARG A 366 10.32 4.22 23.46
C ARG A 366 11.01 2.92 23.87
N PRO A 367 10.77 2.41 25.11
CA PRO A 367 11.32 1.11 25.52
C PRO A 367 10.83 -0.01 24.58
N LEU A 368 11.77 -0.84 24.13
CA LEU A 368 11.54 -1.95 23.20
C LEU A 368 11.97 -3.27 23.83
N ILE A 369 11.16 -4.32 23.70
CA ILE A 369 11.54 -5.70 24.01
C ILE A 369 11.73 -6.40 22.66
N PHE A 370 12.86 -7.06 22.45
CA PHE A 370 13.22 -7.66 21.19
C PHE A 370 13.79 -9.08 21.35
N GLU A 371 13.87 -9.78 20.23
CA GLU A 371 14.60 -11.04 20.06
C GLU A 371 15.74 -10.86 19.05
N GLY A 372 16.77 -11.69 19.18
CA GLY A 372 17.92 -11.63 18.26
C GLY A 372 19.14 -10.99 18.87
N GLY A 373 20.22 -10.87 18.09
CA GLY A 373 21.53 -10.46 18.59
C GLY A 373 22.23 -9.38 17.76
N GLU A 374 21.63 -8.98 16.66
CA GLU A 374 22.17 -7.96 15.75
C GLU A 374 21.12 -6.89 15.47
N LEU A 375 21.52 -5.62 15.44
CA LEU A 375 20.68 -4.50 14.97
C LEU A 375 20.90 -4.31 13.48
N GLU A 376 19.84 -4.32 12.69
CA GLU A 376 19.83 -4.06 11.26
C GLU A 376 19.09 -2.74 10.99
N LEU A 377 19.68 -1.90 10.16
CA LEU A 377 19.18 -0.58 9.79
C LEU A 377 18.98 -0.46 8.28
N ASN A 378 17.93 0.21 7.89
CA ASN A 378 17.73 0.73 6.54
C ASN A 378 17.99 2.24 6.59
N TYR A 379 19.07 2.70 5.98
CA TYR A 379 19.50 4.09 6.06
C TYR A 379 20.20 4.56 4.78
N SER A 380 20.25 5.88 4.60
CA SER A 380 21.03 6.55 3.56
C SER A 380 21.64 7.80 4.13
N THR A 381 22.93 8.06 3.82
CA THR A 381 23.65 9.26 4.23
C THR A 381 24.28 9.95 3.04
N SER A 382 24.66 11.22 3.19
CA SER A 382 25.62 11.83 2.28
C SER A 382 27.05 11.32 2.57
N ALA A 383 28.02 11.74 1.75
CA ALA A 383 29.43 11.37 1.94
C ALA A 383 30.04 11.90 3.27
N ILE A 384 29.46 12.91 3.89
CA ILE A 384 29.84 13.47 5.18
C ILE A 384 28.83 13.16 6.28
N GLY A 385 27.73 12.51 5.89
CA GLY A 385 26.68 12.13 6.80
C GLY A 385 27.02 10.88 7.60
N SER A 386 26.29 10.68 8.70
CA SER A 386 26.51 9.53 9.56
C SER A 386 25.26 9.13 10.35
N VAL A 387 25.25 7.88 10.78
CA VAL A 387 24.30 7.30 11.73
C VAL A 387 25.10 6.67 12.86
N GLN A 388 24.84 7.07 14.10
CA GLN A 388 25.37 6.44 15.31
C GLN A 388 24.21 5.92 16.16
N VAL A 389 24.45 4.88 16.93
CA VAL A 389 23.44 4.27 17.80
C VAL A 389 24.01 3.96 19.16
N GLU A 390 23.33 4.41 20.20
CA GLU A 390 23.56 4.01 21.58
C GLU A 390 22.42 3.11 22.04
N VAL A 391 22.72 2.08 22.81
CA VAL A 391 21.71 1.28 23.50
C VAL A 391 21.64 1.73 24.95
N GLN A 392 20.43 2.05 25.39
CA GLN A 392 20.14 2.45 26.76
C GLN A 392 19.29 1.37 27.44
N ASP A 393 19.35 1.30 28.76
CA ASP A 393 18.42 0.49 29.54
C ASP A 393 16.98 1.09 29.51
N GLY A 394 16.02 0.42 30.15
CA GLY A 394 14.64 0.90 30.19
C GLY A 394 14.46 2.27 30.89
N GLU A 395 15.42 2.69 31.68
CA GLU A 395 15.43 3.97 32.42
C GLU A 395 16.17 5.08 31.65
N GLY A 396 16.80 4.76 30.51
CA GLY A 396 17.51 5.71 29.63
C GLY A 396 18.98 5.88 29.96
N SER A 397 19.57 4.98 30.74
CA SER A 397 21.02 5.03 31.03
C SER A 397 21.81 4.24 29.96
N PRO A 398 22.90 4.79 29.40
CA PRO A 398 23.74 4.09 28.44
C PRO A 398 24.27 2.75 28.98
N ILE A 399 24.17 1.72 28.16
CA ILE A 399 24.69 0.40 28.49
C ILE A 399 26.18 0.32 28.13
N PRO A 400 27.09 -0.05 29.07
CA PRO A 400 28.53 -0.19 28.77
C PRO A 400 28.80 -1.18 27.62
N GLY A 401 29.62 -0.78 26.68
CA GLY A 401 29.93 -1.47 25.43
C GLY A 401 29.01 -1.07 24.26
N PHE A 402 28.00 -0.21 24.50
CA PHE A 402 27.03 0.22 23.52
C PHE A 402 26.70 1.72 23.59
N SER A 403 27.54 2.50 24.25
CA SER A 403 27.42 3.97 24.35
C SER A 403 27.77 4.65 23.03
N LEU A 404 27.41 5.93 22.88
CA LEU A 404 27.79 6.72 21.69
C LEU A 404 29.33 6.80 21.51
N ALA A 405 30.10 6.81 22.59
CA ALA A 405 31.58 6.81 22.50
C ALA A 405 32.14 5.51 21.89
N GLU A 406 31.40 4.42 22.00
CA GLU A 406 31.75 3.10 21.47
C GLU A 406 31.04 2.80 20.12
N SER A 407 30.16 3.69 19.69
CA SER A 407 29.39 3.62 18.45
C SER A 407 30.22 4.15 17.27
N PRO A 408 30.45 3.37 16.21
CA PRO A 408 31.08 3.89 15.01
C PRO A 408 30.11 4.86 14.29
N GLU A 409 30.66 5.79 13.52
CA GLU A 409 29.90 6.54 12.53
C GLU A 409 29.66 5.65 11.31
N MET A 410 28.44 5.11 11.16
CA MET A 410 28.05 4.42 9.93
C MET A 410 27.69 5.43 8.86
N PHE A 411 28.16 5.23 7.66
CA PHE A 411 27.80 6.01 6.47
C PHE A 411 27.58 5.10 5.27
N GLY A 412 26.86 5.58 4.27
CA GLY A 412 26.54 4.84 3.05
C GLY A 412 25.05 4.80 2.78
N ASP A 413 24.64 3.83 1.96
CA ASP A 413 23.27 3.59 1.54
C ASP A 413 22.97 2.09 1.60
N GLU A 414 22.28 1.65 2.65
CA GLU A 414 22.05 0.23 2.94
C GLU A 414 20.58 -0.03 3.27
N ILE A 415 20.01 -1.08 2.67
CA ILE A 415 18.65 -1.55 2.99
C ILE A 415 18.64 -2.43 4.25
N GLU A 416 19.71 -3.19 4.49
CA GLU A 416 19.83 -4.18 5.57
C GLU A 416 21.24 -4.12 6.18
N GLY A 417 21.68 -2.90 6.49
CA GLY A 417 22.99 -2.65 7.10
C GLY A 417 23.05 -3.13 8.55
N VAL A 418 23.97 -4.02 8.88
CA VAL A 418 24.14 -4.52 10.24
C VAL A 418 25.01 -3.55 11.04
N PHE A 419 24.44 -3.00 12.09
CA PHE A 419 25.15 -2.11 13.00
C PHE A 419 26.07 -2.92 13.93
N LYS A 420 27.35 -2.53 14.00
CA LYS A 420 28.35 -3.19 14.84
C LYS A 420 29.08 -2.15 15.69
N TRP A 421 28.95 -2.27 17.00
CA TRP A 421 29.77 -1.48 17.94
C TRP A 421 31.23 -1.91 17.87
N ASN A 422 32.16 -1.03 18.28
CA ASN A 422 33.62 -1.22 18.14
C ASN A 422 34.14 -2.57 18.67
N ASP A 423 33.55 -3.10 19.74
CA ASP A 423 33.94 -4.39 20.34
C ASP A 423 33.11 -5.58 19.78
N GLY A 424 32.37 -5.38 18.70
CA GLY A 424 31.53 -6.42 18.07
C GLY A 424 30.37 -6.88 18.95
N GLY A 425 29.81 -5.98 19.76
CA GLY A 425 28.80 -6.25 20.78
C GLY A 425 27.62 -7.09 20.31
N ASN A 426 27.34 -8.17 21.03
CA ASN A 426 26.18 -9.02 20.81
C ASN A 426 25.01 -8.53 21.67
N LEU A 427 23.95 -8.05 21.02
CA LEU A 427 22.74 -7.59 21.70
C LEU A 427 21.89 -8.74 22.29
N GLY A 428 22.14 -9.99 21.90
CA GLY A 428 21.37 -11.14 22.35
C GLY A 428 21.33 -11.32 23.88
N ARG A 429 22.30 -10.77 24.61
CA ARG A 429 22.28 -10.76 26.08
C ARG A 429 21.18 -9.90 26.69
N PHE A 430 20.58 -9.00 25.89
CA PHE A 430 19.48 -8.12 26.30
C PHE A 430 18.13 -8.56 25.70
N ALA A 431 18.13 -9.62 24.91
CA ALA A 431 16.87 -10.15 24.34
C ALA A 431 15.89 -10.48 25.47
N GLY A 432 14.62 -10.06 25.32
CA GLY A 432 13.58 -10.19 26.32
C GLY A 432 13.60 -9.13 27.43
N THR A 433 14.58 -8.21 27.43
CA THR A 433 14.61 -7.07 28.36
C THR A 433 14.29 -5.75 27.64
N ALA A 434 13.73 -4.77 28.37
CA ALA A 434 13.43 -3.47 27.79
C ALA A 434 14.71 -2.66 27.57
N VAL A 435 14.92 -2.20 26.35
CA VAL A 435 16.00 -1.27 25.97
C VAL A 435 15.44 -0.09 25.19
N ARG A 436 16.19 1.00 25.13
CA ARG A 436 15.94 2.11 24.21
C ARG A 436 17.10 2.21 23.22
N LEU A 437 16.80 2.65 22.01
CA LEU A 437 17.81 3.02 21.00
C LEU A 437 17.85 4.54 20.92
N HIS A 438 19.02 5.10 21.17
CA HIS A 438 19.28 6.51 20.93
C HIS A 438 20.09 6.65 19.64
N PHE A 439 19.51 7.30 18.65
CA PHE A 439 20.09 7.54 17.34
C PHE A 439 20.59 8.97 17.23
N VAL A 440 21.84 9.13 16.74
CA VAL A 440 22.39 10.41 16.34
C VAL A 440 22.62 10.38 14.84
N LEU A 441 22.00 11.31 14.13
CA LEU A 441 21.99 11.39 12.67
C LEU A 441 22.64 12.70 12.21
N LYS A 442 23.38 12.67 11.10
CA LYS A 442 23.88 13.84 10.42
C LYS A 442 23.75 13.65 8.92
N ASP A 443 23.08 14.57 8.25
CA ASP A 443 22.84 14.55 6.80
C ASP A 443 22.46 13.13 6.33
N ALA A 444 21.41 12.59 6.95
CA ALA A 444 21.01 11.20 6.86
C ALA A 444 19.49 11.02 6.95
N ASP A 445 19.03 9.93 6.34
CA ASP A 445 17.68 9.37 6.43
C ASP A 445 17.75 7.97 7.04
N LEU A 446 17.00 7.71 8.10
CA LEU A 446 16.79 6.39 8.69
C LEU A 446 15.34 5.94 8.42
N TYR A 447 15.17 4.87 7.64
CA TYR A 447 13.87 4.40 7.15
C TYR A 447 13.26 3.33 8.04
N ALA A 448 14.09 2.39 8.53
CA ALA A 448 13.62 1.26 9.32
C ALA A 448 14.74 0.69 10.20
N PHE A 449 14.34 -0.04 11.23
CA PHE A 449 15.24 -0.86 12.03
C PHE A 449 14.58 -2.19 12.40
N ARG A 450 15.37 -3.20 12.70
CA ARG A 450 14.94 -4.43 13.36
C ARG A 450 16.07 -5.09 14.12
N PHE A 451 15.73 -5.99 15.01
CA PHE A 451 16.68 -6.94 15.57
C PHE A 451 16.56 -8.27 14.82
N ARG A 452 17.68 -8.92 14.53
CA ARG A 452 17.70 -10.19 13.82
C ARG A 452 18.48 -11.26 14.56
N LYS A 453 18.11 -12.51 14.33
CA LYS A 453 18.93 -13.68 14.73
C LYS A 453 20.18 -13.70 13.87
N ARG A 454 21.31 -14.06 14.49
CA ARG A 454 22.59 -14.24 13.77
C ARG A 454 22.52 -15.40 12.80
#